data_91ef6f288bfc34c0cad592e82b3cd726
#
_entry.id   91ef6f288bfc34c0cad592e82b3cd726
#
_cell.length_a   1.000
_cell.length_b   1.000
_cell.length_c   1.000
_cell.angle_alpha   90.00
_cell.angle_beta   90.00
_cell.angle_gamma   90.00
#
_symmetry.space_group_name_H-M   'P 1'
#
loop_
_entity.id
_entity.type
_entity.pdbx_description
1 polymer ?
#
loop_
_entity_poly.entity_id
_entity_poly.type
_entity_poly.pdbx_seq_one_letter_code
_entity_poly.pdbx_strand_id
1 'polypeptide(L)'
;FYGVNSLPLGSGAKDTHGLNAGLYELASGAEVRGYFNAVMQRQLLPSGRVDYHPMTDYRGDGRIASLLTGEEARVRVRRKTVDATYFGTTVPSTHTPAFTVADGVRLVPPNALPHLARASDSAPSRYVILGAGKTAMDAGVWLVSAGVPADRITWVRPRESWLLNRLCTQ
;
A
#
# COMPACT_ATOMS: atom_id res chain seq x y z
N PHE A 1 8.07 -1.12 10.98
CA PHE A 1 8.52 -0.04 11.84
C PHE A 1 8.24 1.30 11.18
N TYR A 2 7.22 1.99 11.64
CA TYR A 2 6.90 3.32 11.15
C TYR A 2 7.03 4.31 12.29
N GLY A 3 7.74 5.40 12.07
CA GLY A 3 7.89 6.44 13.05
C GLY A 3 8.31 7.74 12.41
N VAL A 4 7.70 8.82 12.83
CA VAL A 4 8.08 10.17 12.45
C VAL A 4 8.49 10.92 13.73
N ASN A 5 9.72 11.42 13.75
CA ASN A 5 10.19 12.30 14.79
C ASN A 5 9.90 11.79 16.21
N SER A 6 10.45 10.68 16.61
CA SER A 6 10.33 10.08 17.95
C SER A 6 8.90 9.70 18.42
N LEU A 7 7.90 9.80 17.57
CA LEU A 7 6.57 9.30 17.84
C LEU A 7 6.40 7.94 17.17
N PRO A 8 6.51 6.81 17.89
CA PRO A 8 6.37 5.49 17.28
C PRO A 8 4.91 5.22 16.90
N LEU A 9 4.73 4.42 15.86
CA LEU A 9 3.46 3.79 15.55
C LEU A 9 3.41 2.43 16.27
N GLY A 10 2.35 2.18 17.00
CA GLY A 10 2.12 0.94 17.74
C GLY A 10 2.68 0.95 19.15
N SER A 11 2.42 -0.13 19.88
CA SER A 11 2.80 -0.29 21.29
C SER A 11 4.20 -0.88 21.47
N GLY A 12 4.81 -1.42 20.41
CA GLY A 12 6.03 -2.22 20.49
C GLY A 12 5.79 -3.63 21.05
N ALA A 13 4.53 -4.06 21.16
CA ALA A 13 4.19 -5.40 21.57
C ALA A 13 4.42 -6.43 20.46
N LYS A 14 4.55 -7.69 20.85
CA LYS A 14 4.57 -8.81 19.91
C LYS A 14 3.21 -9.47 19.86
N ASP A 15 2.78 -9.86 18.68
CA ASP A 15 1.56 -10.63 18.51
C ASP A 15 1.69 -11.99 19.19
N THR A 16 0.64 -12.40 19.87
CA THR A 16 0.59 -13.69 20.59
C THR A 16 -0.11 -14.79 19.79
N HIS A 17 -0.81 -14.42 18.71
CA HIS A 17 -1.64 -15.34 17.93
C HIS A 17 -1.50 -15.08 16.42
N GLY A 18 -1.91 -16.07 15.63
CA GLY A 18 -1.94 -15.97 14.16
C GLY A 18 -0.58 -16.10 13.50
N LEU A 19 -0.52 -15.76 12.22
CA LEU A 19 0.68 -15.90 11.39
C LEU A 19 1.84 -14.97 11.79
N ASN A 20 1.55 -13.94 12.58
CA ASN A 20 2.55 -12.98 13.07
C ASN A 20 2.99 -13.25 14.52
N ALA A 21 2.55 -14.36 15.13
CA ALA A 21 2.88 -14.69 16.52
C ALA A 21 4.39 -14.68 16.79
N GLY A 22 4.80 -14.04 17.87
CA GLY A 22 6.21 -13.87 18.25
C GLY A 22 6.97 -12.74 17.54
N LEU A 23 6.36 -12.11 16.55
CA LEU A 23 6.91 -10.96 15.83
C LEU A 23 6.20 -9.67 16.27
N TYR A 24 6.87 -8.53 16.12
CA TYR A 24 6.25 -7.24 16.41
C TYR A 24 5.00 -7.01 15.56
N GLU A 25 4.00 -6.38 16.17
CA GLU A 25 2.73 -6.04 15.54
C GLU A 25 2.91 -5.34 14.18
N LEU A 26 1.97 -5.59 13.28
CA LEU A 26 1.90 -4.96 11.97
C LEU A 26 0.76 -3.95 11.96
N ALA A 27 1.04 -2.74 11.50
CA ALA A 27 0.02 -1.71 11.36
C ALA A 27 -0.81 -1.93 10.09
N SER A 28 -2.12 -1.77 10.21
CA SER A 28 -3.02 -1.66 9.07
C SER A 28 -2.84 -0.32 8.34
N GLY A 29 -3.27 -0.24 7.09
CA GLY A 29 -3.26 1.02 6.35
C GLY A 29 -4.11 2.12 7.00
N ALA A 30 -5.14 1.77 7.76
CA ALA A 30 -5.95 2.74 8.52
C ALA A 30 -5.17 3.31 9.71
N GLU A 31 -4.46 2.47 10.44
CA GLU A 31 -3.60 2.89 11.57
C GLU A 31 -2.46 3.78 11.09
N VAL A 32 -1.80 3.45 9.98
CA VAL A 32 -0.74 4.29 9.39
C VAL A 32 -1.29 5.67 9.00
N ARG A 33 -2.45 5.74 8.36
CA ARG A 33 -3.08 7.03 8.01
C ARG A 33 -3.48 7.82 9.26
N GLY A 34 -4.07 7.16 10.26
CA GLY A 34 -4.42 7.78 11.54
C GLY A 34 -3.20 8.33 12.26
N TYR A 35 -2.10 7.59 12.23
CA TYR A 35 -0.83 8.00 12.80
C TYR A 35 -0.28 9.27 12.11
N PHE A 36 -0.21 9.31 10.78
CA PHE A 36 0.26 10.50 10.07
C PHE A 36 -0.62 11.71 10.34
N ASN A 37 -1.94 11.52 10.39
CA ASN A 37 -2.84 12.60 10.78
C ASN A 37 -2.58 13.08 12.21
N ALA A 38 -2.38 12.17 13.15
CA ALA A 38 -2.06 12.54 14.54
C ALA A 38 -0.74 13.31 14.64
N VAL A 39 0.31 12.90 13.93
CA VAL A 39 1.58 13.62 13.87
C VAL A 39 1.38 15.04 13.31
N MET A 40 0.63 15.15 12.20
CA MET A 40 0.33 16.47 11.59
C MET A 40 -0.41 17.37 12.57
N GLN A 41 -1.51 16.91 13.15
CA GLN A 41 -2.39 17.71 13.99
C GLN A 41 -1.80 18.03 15.37
N ARG A 42 -1.04 17.10 15.96
CA ARG A 42 -0.57 17.24 17.35
C ARG A 42 0.85 17.75 17.49
N GLN A 43 1.67 17.65 16.44
CA GLN A 43 3.07 18.06 16.49
C GLN A 43 3.41 19.13 15.46
N LEU A 44 3.09 18.89 14.18
CA LEU A 44 3.57 19.74 13.11
C LEU A 44 2.81 21.07 13.06
N LEU A 45 1.51 21.04 13.01
CA LEU A 45 0.69 22.27 12.96
C LEU A 45 0.84 23.13 14.22
N PRO A 46 0.80 22.58 15.45
CA PRO A 46 0.99 23.39 16.66
C PRO A 46 2.37 24.03 16.77
N SER A 47 3.37 23.54 16.04
CA SER A 47 4.69 24.15 16.02
C SER A 47 4.71 25.56 15.40
N GLY A 48 3.67 25.94 14.65
CA GLY A 48 3.61 27.18 13.89
C GLY A 48 4.63 27.28 12.74
N ARG A 49 5.32 26.19 12.41
CA ARG A 49 6.35 26.14 11.36
C ARG A 49 5.88 25.44 10.10
N VAL A 50 4.70 24.84 10.11
CA VAL A 50 4.13 24.08 9.02
C VAL A 50 2.82 24.72 8.62
N ASP A 51 2.71 25.02 7.33
CA ASP A 51 1.47 25.40 6.68
C ASP A 51 1.04 24.22 5.78
N TYR A 52 -0.10 23.64 6.09
CA TYR A 52 -0.55 22.37 5.49
C TYR A 52 -1.73 22.58 4.55
N HIS A 53 -1.53 22.30 3.28
CA HIS A 53 -2.52 22.44 2.22
C HIS A 53 -2.98 21.05 1.71
N PRO A 54 -3.91 20.36 2.39
CA PRO A 54 -4.42 19.08 1.92
C PRO A 54 -5.22 19.26 0.63
N MET A 55 -5.34 18.19 -0.16
CA MET A 55 -6.08 18.18 -1.43
C MET A 55 -5.67 19.33 -2.36
N THR A 56 -4.37 19.61 -2.41
CA THR A 56 -3.80 20.71 -3.20
C THR A 56 -2.67 20.17 -4.06
N ASP A 57 -2.65 20.59 -5.32
CA ASP A 57 -1.64 20.23 -6.29
C ASP A 57 -0.64 21.38 -6.48
N TYR A 58 0.66 21.06 -6.55
CA TYR A 58 1.71 22.02 -6.82
C TYR A 58 1.96 22.13 -8.33
N ARG A 59 1.73 23.31 -8.89
CA ARG A 59 1.81 23.61 -10.32
C ARG A 59 3.16 24.19 -10.77
N GLY A 60 4.16 24.23 -9.91
CA GLY A 60 5.44 24.86 -10.18
C GLY A 60 5.47 26.34 -9.81
N ASP A 61 6.67 26.90 -9.65
CA ASP A 61 6.91 28.32 -9.35
C ASP A 61 6.15 28.89 -8.15
N GLY A 62 5.91 28.05 -7.14
CA GLY A 62 5.15 28.40 -5.95
C GLY A 62 3.63 28.46 -6.16
N ARG A 63 3.12 28.08 -7.32
CA ARG A 63 1.67 28.00 -7.55
C ARG A 63 1.10 26.71 -7.01
N ILE A 64 0.00 26.80 -6.30
CA ILE A 64 -0.77 25.70 -5.77
C ILE A 64 -2.22 25.82 -6.22
N ALA A 65 -2.89 24.71 -6.45
CA ALA A 65 -4.31 24.68 -6.86
C ALA A 65 -5.08 23.67 -6.01
N SER A 66 -6.20 24.07 -5.45
CA SER A 66 -7.12 23.18 -4.74
C SER A 66 -7.72 22.16 -5.70
N LEU A 67 -7.62 20.88 -5.38
CA LEU A 67 -8.26 19.80 -6.14
C LEU A 67 -9.78 19.75 -5.93
N LEU A 68 -10.28 20.41 -4.89
CA LEU A 68 -11.72 20.45 -4.58
C LEU A 68 -12.43 21.62 -5.25
N THR A 69 -11.83 22.82 -5.22
CA THR A 69 -12.48 24.05 -5.69
C THR A 69 -11.88 24.59 -6.99
N GLY A 70 -10.69 24.14 -7.36
CA GLY A 70 -9.91 24.70 -8.47
C GLY A 70 -9.28 26.05 -8.16
N GLU A 71 -9.48 26.60 -6.97
CA GLU A 71 -8.86 27.89 -6.58
C GLU A 71 -7.35 27.79 -6.58
N GLU A 72 -6.71 28.82 -7.15
CA GLU A 72 -5.26 28.93 -7.19
C GLU A 72 -4.75 29.92 -6.16
N ALA A 73 -3.62 29.59 -5.56
CA ALA A 73 -2.88 30.47 -4.68
C ALA A 73 -1.39 30.41 -4.96
N ARG A 74 -0.63 31.33 -4.39
CA ARG A 74 0.81 31.39 -4.55
C ARG A 74 1.52 31.35 -3.22
N VAL A 75 2.42 30.37 -3.06
CA VAL A 75 3.32 30.24 -1.91
C VAL A 75 4.66 30.87 -2.25
N ARG A 76 5.14 31.76 -1.40
CA ARG A 76 6.47 32.36 -1.57
C ARG A 76 7.55 31.40 -1.11
N VAL A 77 8.20 30.72 -2.06
CA VAL A 77 9.36 29.86 -1.77
C VAL A 77 10.58 30.72 -1.44
N ARG A 78 11.10 30.62 -0.22
CA ARG A 78 12.26 31.40 0.23
C ARG A 78 13.60 30.77 -0.11
N ARG A 79 13.67 29.44 -0.14
CA ARG A 79 14.93 28.70 -0.34
C ARG A 79 14.82 27.57 -1.35
N LYS A 80 14.03 26.52 -1.04
CA LYS A 80 13.97 25.30 -1.82
C LYS A 80 12.55 24.77 -1.92
N THR A 81 12.23 24.19 -3.04
CA THR A 81 11.10 23.25 -3.19
C THR A 81 11.66 21.84 -3.08
N VAL A 82 11.01 21.00 -2.31
CA VAL A 82 11.36 19.57 -2.17
C VAL A 82 10.23 18.75 -2.77
N ASP A 83 10.52 18.01 -3.82
CA ASP A 83 9.60 17.02 -4.36
C ASP A 83 9.76 15.72 -3.55
N ALA A 84 8.76 15.41 -2.75
CA ALA A 84 8.67 14.18 -1.96
C ALA A 84 7.81 13.10 -2.65
N THR A 85 7.36 13.32 -3.88
CA THR A 85 6.58 12.37 -4.68
C THR A 85 7.45 11.51 -5.60
N TYR A 86 8.73 11.44 -5.34
CA TYR A 86 9.76 10.81 -6.17
C TYR A 86 9.49 9.33 -6.51
N PHE A 87 8.84 8.60 -5.62
CA PHE A 87 8.54 7.19 -5.83
C PHE A 87 7.22 7.00 -6.59
N GLY A 88 7.26 7.20 -7.90
CA GLY A 88 6.20 6.77 -8.81
C GLY A 88 6.26 5.26 -9.04
N THR A 89 5.86 4.46 -8.05
CA THR A 89 5.85 2.99 -8.19
C THR A 89 4.70 2.57 -9.10
N THR A 90 5.02 1.92 -10.20
CA THR A 90 4.02 1.25 -11.02
C THR A 90 3.51 0.02 -10.30
N VAL A 91 2.23 -0.03 -9.99
CA VAL A 91 1.59 -1.16 -9.32
C VAL A 91 0.55 -1.80 -10.25
N PRO A 92 0.22 -3.10 -10.07
CA PRO A 92 -0.70 -3.81 -10.97
C PRO A 92 -2.07 -3.16 -11.17
N SER A 93 -2.53 -2.36 -10.21
CA SER A 93 -3.80 -1.64 -10.29
C SER A 93 -3.76 -0.37 -11.15
N THR A 94 -2.58 0.13 -11.53
CA THR A 94 -2.41 1.42 -12.20
C THR A 94 -1.69 1.35 -13.54
N HIS A 95 -1.28 0.17 -13.99
CA HIS A 95 -0.61 0.03 -15.27
C HIS A 95 -1.21 -1.08 -16.14
N THR A 96 -1.06 -0.94 -17.44
CA THR A 96 -1.42 -1.96 -18.40
C THR A 96 -0.35 -3.05 -18.42
N PRO A 97 -0.72 -4.33 -18.27
CA PRO A 97 0.22 -5.44 -18.37
C PRO A 97 0.94 -5.47 -19.73
N ALA A 98 2.20 -5.90 -19.73
CA ALA A 98 2.99 -6.08 -20.96
C ALA A 98 2.65 -7.37 -21.73
N PHE A 99 1.63 -8.11 -21.29
CA PHE A 99 1.17 -9.36 -21.90
C PHE A 99 -0.31 -9.27 -22.28
N THR A 100 -0.70 -10.08 -23.24
CA THR A 100 -2.11 -10.20 -23.68
C THR A 100 -2.89 -11.15 -22.79
N VAL A 101 -4.16 -10.85 -22.58
CA VAL A 101 -5.09 -11.69 -21.84
C VAL A 101 -6.12 -12.22 -22.82
N ALA A 102 -6.32 -13.55 -22.83
CA ALA A 102 -7.32 -14.17 -23.70
C ALA A 102 -8.74 -13.77 -23.28
N ASP A 103 -9.67 -13.79 -24.25
CA ASP A 103 -11.07 -13.51 -24.01
C ASP A 103 -11.65 -14.46 -22.95
N GLY A 104 -12.48 -13.93 -22.07
CA GLY A 104 -13.09 -14.68 -20.98
C GLY A 104 -12.21 -14.87 -19.73
N VAL A 105 -10.92 -14.51 -19.77
CA VAL A 105 -10.03 -14.54 -18.61
C VAL A 105 -10.15 -13.24 -17.81
N ARG A 106 -10.43 -13.36 -16.53
CA ARG A 106 -10.49 -12.20 -15.61
C ARG A 106 -9.10 -11.90 -15.05
N LEU A 107 -8.44 -10.86 -15.54
CA LEU A 107 -7.22 -10.33 -14.94
C LEU A 107 -7.59 -9.29 -13.88
N VAL A 108 -7.10 -9.48 -12.67
CA VAL A 108 -7.34 -8.55 -11.56
C VAL A 108 -6.05 -8.26 -10.79
N PRO A 109 -5.88 -7.04 -10.26
CA PRO A 109 -4.80 -6.75 -9.34
C PRO A 109 -5.06 -7.43 -7.98
N PRO A 110 -4.01 -7.68 -7.16
CA PRO A 110 -4.16 -8.33 -5.86
C PRO A 110 -5.18 -7.66 -4.93
N ASN A 111 -5.31 -6.35 -4.99
CA ASN A 111 -6.29 -5.58 -4.20
C ASN A 111 -7.76 -5.95 -4.52
N ALA A 112 -8.02 -6.50 -5.69
CA ALA A 112 -9.38 -6.89 -6.11
C ALA A 112 -9.73 -8.33 -5.72
N LEU A 113 -8.78 -9.15 -5.23
CA LEU A 113 -9.02 -10.52 -4.79
C LEU A 113 -10.19 -10.66 -3.81
N PRO A 114 -10.32 -9.82 -2.75
CA PRO A 114 -11.42 -9.93 -1.80
C PRO A 114 -12.81 -9.72 -2.43
N HIS A 115 -12.89 -9.01 -3.55
CA HIS A 115 -14.15 -8.82 -4.26
C HIS A 115 -14.54 -10.03 -5.09
N LEU A 116 -13.57 -10.82 -5.57
CA LEU A 116 -13.84 -12.07 -6.30
C LEU A 116 -14.41 -13.16 -5.39
N ALA A 117 -13.93 -13.24 -4.16
CA ALA A 117 -14.37 -14.27 -3.21
C ALA A 117 -15.78 -14.04 -2.66
N ARG A 118 -16.29 -12.81 -2.70
CA ARG A 118 -17.64 -12.47 -2.22
C ARG A 118 -18.76 -12.75 -3.22
N ALA A 119 -18.41 -12.95 -4.48
CA ALA A 119 -19.38 -13.28 -5.53
C ALA A 119 -19.57 -14.80 -5.59
N SER A 120 -20.39 -15.38 -4.72
CA SER A 120 -20.58 -16.83 -4.56
C SER A 120 -20.99 -17.55 -5.84
N ASP A 121 -21.76 -16.92 -6.72
CA ASP A 121 -22.26 -17.53 -7.94
C ASP A 121 -21.33 -17.41 -9.17
N SER A 122 -20.22 -16.69 -9.04
CA SER A 122 -19.24 -16.49 -10.13
C SER A 122 -17.80 -16.65 -9.67
N ALA A 123 -17.56 -17.43 -8.62
CA ALA A 123 -16.21 -17.70 -8.16
C ALA A 123 -15.39 -18.39 -9.28
N PRO A 124 -14.15 -17.95 -9.55
CA PRO A 124 -13.30 -18.59 -10.54
C PRO A 124 -13.07 -20.07 -10.22
N SER A 125 -13.13 -20.93 -11.23
CA SER A 125 -12.82 -22.36 -11.07
C SER A 125 -11.33 -22.60 -10.79
N ARG A 126 -10.46 -21.69 -11.28
CA ARG A 126 -9.01 -21.73 -11.11
C ARG A 126 -8.45 -20.33 -10.93
N TYR A 127 -7.34 -20.23 -10.20
CA TYR A 127 -6.58 -19.01 -9.98
C TYR A 127 -5.17 -19.17 -10.51
N VAL A 128 -4.67 -18.19 -11.25
CA VAL A 128 -3.28 -18.14 -11.70
C VAL A 128 -2.64 -16.89 -11.11
N ILE A 129 -1.62 -17.08 -10.28
CA ILE A 129 -0.83 -15.99 -9.70
C ILE A 129 0.39 -15.77 -10.58
N LEU A 130 0.56 -14.55 -11.09
CA LEU A 130 1.73 -14.17 -11.90
C LEU A 130 2.66 -13.30 -11.09
N GLY A 131 3.90 -13.73 -10.91
CA GLY A 131 4.95 -12.98 -10.24
C GLY A 131 5.63 -13.74 -9.13
N ALA A 132 6.81 -13.27 -8.71
CA ALA A 132 7.64 -13.92 -7.70
C ALA A 132 7.85 -13.10 -6.43
N GLY A 133 7.30 -11.88 -6.36
CA GLY A 133 7.48 -10.98 -5.21
C GLY A 133 6.57 -11.31 -4.03
N LYS A 134 6.78 -10.58 -2.92
CA LYS A 134 6.00 -10.71 -1.69
C LYS A 134 4.48 -10.62 -1.93
N THR A 135 4.04 -9.73 -2.80
CA THR A 135 2.61 -9.55 -3.12
C THR A 135 1.98 -10.82 -3.72
N ALA A 136 2.74 -11.56 -4.54
CA ALA A 136 2.27 -12.83 -5.09
C ALA A 136 2.18 -13.92 -4.00
N MET A 137 3.12 -13.92 -3.04
CA MET A 137 3.07 -14.80 -1.87
C MET A 137 1.86 -14.48 -1.00
N ASP A 138 1.61 -13.20 -0.73
CA ASP A 138 0.45 -12.75 0.05
C ASP A 138 -0.87 -13.15 -0.64
N ALA A 139 -0.94 -13.05 -1.97
CA ALA A 139 -2.11 -13.49 -2.73
C ALA A 139 -2.34 -15.00 -2.60
N GLY A 140 -1.28 -15.81 -2.66
CA GLY A 140 -1.36 -17.27 -2.46
C GLY A 140 -1.83 -17.63 -1.05
N VAL A 141 -1.23 -17.05 -0.04
CA VAL A 141 -1.63 -17.24 1.37
C VAL A 141 -3.08 -16.82 1.59
N TRP A 142 -3.47 -15.68 1.02
CA TRP A 142 -4.85 -15.19 1.15
C TRP A 142 -5.86 -16.14 0.50
N LEU A 143 -5.60 -16.65 -0.72
CA LEU A 143 -6.48 -17.60 -1.40
C LEU A 143 -6.68 -18.87 -0.59
N VAL A 144 -5.59 -19.46 -0.08
CA VAL A 144 -5.66 -20.66 0.78
C VAL A 144 -6.45 -20.37 2.06
N SER A 145 -6.20 -19.23 2.70
CA SER A 145 -6.93 -18.80 3.91
C SER A 145 -8.40 -18.51 3.64
N ALA A 146 -8.75 -18.11 2.41
CA ALA A 146 -10.12 -17.92 1.96
C ALA A 146 -10.82 -19.25 1.58
N GLY A 147 -10.15 -20.39 1.75
CA GLY A 147 -10.70 -21.71 1.49
C GLY A 147 -10.58 -22.21 0.04
N VAL A 148 -9.77 -21.54 -0.79
CA VAL A 148 -9.50 -22.03 -2.16
C VAL A 148 -8.59 -23.25 -2.08
N PRO A 149 -8.99 -24.41 -2.62
CA PRO A 149 -8.15 -25.60 -2.66
C PRO A 149 -6.84 -25.36 -3.41
N ALA A 150 -5.73 -25.88 -2.89
CA ALA A 150 -4.40 -25.63 -3.44
C ALA A 150 -4.25 -26.15 -4.89
N ASP A 151 -4.95 -27.22 -5.26
CA ASP A 151 -4.99 -27.77 -6.61
C ASP A 151 -5.68 -26.86 -7.64
N ARG A 152 -6.43 -25.86 -7.18
CA ARG A 152 -7.03 -24.80 -8.00
C ARG A 152 -6.16 -23.56 -8.14
N ILE A 153 -5.00 -23.54 -7.49
CA ILE A 153 -4.08 -22.41 -7.54
C ILE A 153 -2.83 -22.80 -8.32
N THR A 154 -2.55 -22.07 -9.40
CA THR A 154 -1.31 -22.20 -10.16
C THR A 154 -0.49 -20.96 -9.93
N TRP A 155 0.78 -21.12 -9.55
CA TRP A 155 1.69 -19.99 -9.32
C TRP A 155 2.83 -19.99 -10.35
N VAL A 156 2.82 -18.97 -11.21
CA VAL A 156 3.84 -18.76 -12.24
C VAL A 156 4.89 -17.80 -11.71
N ARG A 157 6.09 -18.31 -11.45
CA ARG A 157 7.24 -17.54 -10.94
C ARG A 157 8.33 -17.47 -12.01
N PRO A 158 8.67 -16.29 -12.51
CA PRO A 158 9.75 -16.15 -13.50
C PRO A 158 11.15 -16.35 -12.89
N ARG A 159 11.29 -16.22 -11.57
CA ARG A 159 12.54 -16.38 -10.82
C ARG A 159 12.26 -16.66 -9.35
N GLU A 160 13.27 -17.15 -8.64
CA GLU A 160 13.25 -17.24 -7.18
C GLU A 160 13.36 -15.84 -6.56
N SER A 161 12.65 -15.61 -5.45
CA SER A 161 12.73 -14.37 -4.67
C SER A 161 13.37 -14.66 -3.31
N TRP A 162 14.38 -13.88 -2.97
CA TRP A 162 14.97 -13.88 -1.64
C TRP A 162 14.18 -12.95 -0.73
N LEU A 163 13.79 -13.44 0.44
CA LEU A 163 13.11 -12.67 1.48
C LEU A 163 13.97 -12.61 2.73
N LEU A 164 13.99 -11.46 3.36
CA LEU A 164 14.60 -11.33 4.68
C LEU A 164 13.75 -12.05 5.73
N ASN A 165 14.40 -12.82 6.58
CA ASN A 165 13.74 -13.42 7.72
C ASN A 165 13.52 -12.34 8.79
N ARG A 166 12.24 -12.05 9.10
CA ARG A 166 11.90 -11.04 10.10
C ARG A 166 12.42 -11.34 11.50
N LEU A 167 12.60 -12.61 11.86
CA LEU A 167 13.23 -13.00 13.14
C LEU A 167 14.66 -12.50 13.27
N CYS A 168 15.35 -12.28 12.14
CA CYS A 168 16.74 -11.81 12.11
C CYS A 168 16.87 -10.30 11.90
N THR A 169 15.76 -9.59 11.66
CA THR A 169 15.75 -8.17 11.29
C THR A 169 14.96 -7.27 12.25
N GLN A 170 14.46 -7.84 13.34
CA GLN A 170 13.70 -7.14 14.40
C GLN A 170 14.45 -7.10 15.70
#